data_c4c15db19aba9d67a0550da8a36c40b5
#
_entry.id   c4c15db19aba9d67a0550da8a36c40b5
#
_cell.length_a   1.000
_cell.length_b   1.000
_cell.length_c   1.000
_cell.angle_alpha   90.00
_cell.angle_beta   90.00
_cell.angle_gamma   90.00
#
_symmetry.space_group_name_H-M   'P 1'
#
loop_
_entity.id
_entity.type
_entity.pdbx_description
1 polymer ?
#
loop_
_entity_poly.entity_id
_entity_poly.type
_entity_poly.pdbx_seq_one_letter_code
_entity_poly.pdbx_strand_id
1 'polypeptide(L)'
;MSLGLPQVGVPFLVPMHGLGGAKDLPIPLPLAVAAATAALVISFCVLALAWRTPRYQDAGRGRPVPSALARLVDGAAFEWTLRVLGLLFFAYVSWALIRGPDLVNNPALGAFYVLVWVGLVPASLLFGRVVRALSPVRTLNLLLARITGGDPAVGLGTYPARLGYWPAVLGLFAFVWQELVNPQSAYLGSVRLWLAVYLALMLIGGALFGDEWFERADPFEVYSNLLAKLSVWGRDGDRLVFRSPLANLATVASLPGLVGVVAVLFGSTA
;
A
#
# COMPACT_ATOMS: atom_id res chain seq x y z
N MET A 1 -60.56 18.79 4.69
CA MET A 1 -59.82 19.07 3.45
C MET A 1 -58.37 19.14 3.82
N SER A 2 -57.64 17.97 3.86
CA SER A 2 -56.24 17.87 4.24
C SER A 2 -55.39 17.81 2.97
N LEU A 3 -54.61 18.85 2.75
CA LEU A 3 -53.65 18.94 1.66
C LEU A 3 -52.46 18.01 1.98
N GLY A 4 -52.43 16.85 1.32
CA GLY A 4 -51.26 15.98 1.32
C GLY A 4 -50.12 16.62 0.53
N LEU A 5 -49.02 16.98 1.24
CA LEU A 5 -47.77 17.37 0.61
C LEU A 5 -47.10 16.13 0.01
N PRO A 6 -46.62 16.20 -1.23
CA PRO A 6 -45.87 15.08 -1.80
C PRO A 6 -44.55 14.89 -1.02
N GLN A 7 -44.34 13.71 -0.52
CA GLN A 7 -43.04 13.28 -0.01
C GLN A 7 -42.06 13.23 -1.19
N VAL A 8 -41.18 14.23 -1.29
CA VAL A 8 -40.05 14.21 -2.19
C VAL A 8 -39.07 13.13 -1.63
N GLY A 9 -39.13 11.96 -2.21
CA GLY A 9 -38.15 10.91 -1.94
C GLY A 9 -36.76 11.44 -2.25
N VAL A 10 -35.94 11.63 -1.22
CA VAL A 10 -34.52 11.88 -1.37
C VAL A 10 -33.95 10.63 -2.03
N PRO A 11 -33.37 10.73 -3.25
CA PRO A 11 -32.69 9.57 -3.83
C PRO A 11 -31.56 9.17 -2.89
N PHE A 12 -31.63 7.96 -2.36
CA PHE A 12 -30.51 7.32 -1.69
C PHE A 12 -29.36 7.30 -2.70
N LEU A 13 -28.43 8.24 -2.58
CA LEU A 13 -27.14 8.15 -3.22
C LEU A 13 -26.39 7.01 -2.52
N VAL A 14 -26.56 5.80 -3.04
CA VAL A 14 -25.65 4.69 -2.72
C VAL A 14 -24.28 5.16 -3.17
N PRO A 15 -23.30 5.29 -2.26
CA PRO A 15 -21.96 5.61 -2.66
C PRO A 15 -21.46 4.46 -3.55
N MET A 16 -21.39 4.71 -4.86
CA MET A 16 -20.82 3.77 -5.82
C MET A 16 -19.31 3.85 -5.68
N HIS A 17 -18.73 3.00 -4.85
CA HIS A 17 -17.31 2.76 -4.81
C HIS A 17 -16.96 1.85 -6.00
N GLY A 18 -16.38 2.43 -7.00
CA GLY A 18 -15.94 1.75 -8.21
C GLY A 18 -16.18 2.62 -9.44
N LEU A 19 -15.29 2.54 -10.38
CA LEU A 19 -15.41 3.17 -11.70
C LEU A 19 -16.56 2.50 -12.46
N GLY A 20 -17.72 3.14 -12.45
CA GLY A 20 -18.86 2.80 -13.30
C GLY A 20 -19.61 1.51 -12.94
N GLY A 21 -20.94 1.54 -13.02
CA GLY A 21 -21.77 0.34 -12.96
C GLY A 21 -21.65 -0.48 -14.26
N ALA A 22 -22.18 -1.69 -14.26
CA ALA A 22 -22.21 -2.57 -15.45
C ALA A 22 -22.87 -1.93 -16.69
N LYS A 23 -23.59 -0.81 -16.51
CA LYS A 23 -24.20 -0.01 -17.58
C LYS A 23 -23.23 0.99 -18.23
N ASP A 24 -22.07 1.25 -17.63
CA ASP A 24 -21.11 2.24 -18.14
C ASP A 24 -20.06 1.61 -19.06
N LEU A 25 -20.10 0.29 -19.25
CA LEU A 25 -19.26 -0.39 -20.21
C LEU A 25 -19.70 -0.02 -21.64
N PRO A 26 -18.78 0.45 -22.50
CA PRO A 26 -19.10 0.78 -23.91
C PRO A 26 -19.45 -0.45 -24.76
N ILE A 27 -19.31 -1.65 -24.18
CA ILE A 27 -19.60 -2.95 -24.82
C ILE A 27 -20.52 -3.77 -23.90
N PRO A 28 -21.39 -4.65 -24.44
CA PRO A 28 -22.22 -5.53 -23.64
C PRO A 28 -21.39 -6.42 -22.71
N LEU A 29 -21.81 -6.54 -21.44
CA LEU A 29 -21.10 -7.33 -20.42
C LEU A 29 -20.72 -8.74 -20.88
N PRO A 30 -21.60 -9.55 -21.55
CA PRO A 30 -21.23 -10.89 -22.03
C PRO A 30 -20.06 -10.86 -23.01
N LEU A 31 -19.97 -9.81 -23.86
CA LEU A 31 -18.89 -9.66 -24.81
C LEU A 31 -17.58 -9.26 -24.11
N ALA A 32 -17.66 -8.40 -23.09
CA ALA A 32 -16.51 -8.02 -22.26
C ALA A 32 -15.94 -9.26 -21.54
N VAL A 33 -16.81 -10.08 -20.91
CA VAL A 33 -16.42 -11.32 -20.23
C VAL A 33 -15.81 -12.31 -21.19
N ALA A 34 -16.43 -12.53 -22.37
CA ALA A 34 -15.90 -13.43 -23.38
C ALA A 34 -14.51 -12.98 -23.89
N ALA A 35 -14.34 -11.68 -24.15
CA ALA A 35 -13.07 -11.13 -24.60
C ALA A 35 -11.98 -11.24 -23.52
N ALA A 36 -12.29 -10.95 -22.26
CA ALA A 36 -11.38 -11.12 -21.15
C ALA A 36 -10.97 -12.59 -20.94
N THR A 37 -11.94 -13.50 -21.01
CA THR A 37 -11.68 -14.94 -20.91
C THR A 37 -10.80 -15.44 -22.05
N ALA A 38 -11.10 -15.03 -23.29
CA ALA A 38 -10.29 -15.39 -24.45
C ALA A 38 -8.85 -14.84 -24.32
N ALA A 39 -8.69 -13.59 -23.90
CA ALA A 39 -7.37 -12.98 -23.68
C ALA A 39 -6.56 -13.74 -22.60
N LEU A 40 -7.18 -14.13 -21.50
CA LEU A 40 -6.55 -14.95 -20.45
C LEU A 40 -6.13 -16.31 -20.98
N VAL A 41 -7.04 -17.05 -21.63
CA VAL A 41 -6.75 -18.38 -22.19
C VAL A 41 -5.61 -18.31 -23.19
N ILE A 42 -5.68 -17.36 -24.15
CA ILE A 42 -4.62 -17.17 -25.15
C ILE A 42 -3.29 -16.86 -24.48
N SER A 43 -3.27 -15.94 -23.49
CA SER A 43 -2.05 -15.57 -22.77
C SER A 43 -1.42 -16.77 -22.05
N PHE A 44 -2.22 -17.57 -21.35
CA PHE A 44 -1.72 -18.77 -20.69
C PHE A 44 -1.26 -19.84 -21.68
N CYS A 45 -1.97 -20.04 -22.79
CA CYS A 45 -1.52 -20.96 -23.86
C CYS A 45 -0.19 -20.51 -24.46
N VAL A 46 -0.02 -19.22 -24.76
CA VAL A 46 1.25 -18.68 -25.27
C VAL A 46 2.36 -18.87 -24.26
N LEU A 47 2.13 -18.58 -22.98
CA LEU A 47 3.12 -18.80 -21.92
C LEU A 47 3.50 -20.28 -21.80
N ALA A 48 2.54 -21.20 -21.81
CA ALA A 48 2.76 -22.64 -21.67
C ALA A 48 3.49 -23.26 -22.86
N LEU A 49 3.16 -22.82 -24.09
CA LEU A 49 3.66 -23.44 -25.32
C LEU A 49 4.93 -22.77 -25.87
N ALA A 50 4.96 -21.44 -25.85
CA ALA A 50 6.05 -20.66 -26.45
C ALA A 50 7.13 -20.24 -25.45
N TRP A 51 6.79 -20.13 -24.18
CA TRP A 51 7.69 -19.59 -23.14
C TRP A 51 8.10 -20.66 -22.13
N ARG A 52 8.82 -21.68 -22.61
CA ARG A 52 9.22 -22.82 -21.79
C ARG A 52 10.33 -22.54 -20.78
N THR A 53 11.14 -21.50 -21.01
CA THR A 53 12.18 -21.07 -20.07
C THR A 53 11.88 -19.68 -19.56
N PRO A 54 11.91 -19.42 -18.24
CA PRO A 54 11.69 -18.09 -17.70
C PRO A 54 12.71 -17.09 -18.27
N ARG A 55 12.24 -15.99 -18.81
CA ARG A 55 13.09 -14.95 -19.42
C ARG A 55 13.82 -14.13 -18.37
N TYR A 56 13.26 -14.03 -17.19
CA TYR A 56 13.76 -13.26 -16.06
C TYR A 56 13.94 -14.20 -14.87
N GLN A 57 15.04 -15.00 -14.88
CA GLN A 57 15.36 -15.92 -13.78
C GLN A 57 16.06 -15.21 -12.63
N ASP A 58 16.75 -14.12 -12.93
CA ASP A 58 17.41 -13.26 -11.96
C ASP A 58 17.14 -11.78 -12.25
N ALA A 59 17.47 -10.95 -11.28
CA ALA A 59 17.31 -9.52 -11.43
C ALA A 59 18.28 -8.88 -12.44
N GLY A 60 19.37 -9.57 -12.79
CA GLY A 60 20.48 -8.98 -13.51
C GLY A 60 21.12 -7.80 -12.76
N ARG A 61 22.24 -7.30 -13.23
CA ARG A 61 22.97 -6.20 -12.57
C ARG A 61 22.29 -4.84 -12.70
N GLY A 62 21.54 -4.61 -13.78
CA GLY A 62 20.97 -3.31 -14.09
C GLY A 62 21.99 -2.29 -14.60
N ARG A 63 21.53 -1.09 -14.95
CA ARG A 63 22.39 0.03 -15.37
C ARG A 63 22.60 0.96 -14.17
N PRO A 64 23.84 1.30 -13.79
CA PRO A 64 24.08 2.23 -12.69
C PRO A 64 23.37 3.57 -12.90
N VAL A 65 22.79 4.10 -11.85
CA VAL A 65 22.25 5.45 -11.81
C VAL A 65 23.40 6.46 -11.76
N PRO A 66 23.28 7.66 -12.37
CA PRO A 66 24.29 8.71 -12.26
C PRO A 66 24.69 8.96 -10.80
N SER A 67 25.97 9.07 -10.53
CA SER A 67 26.51 9.16 -9.16
C SER A 67 26.00 10.36 -8.36
N ALA A 68 25.68 11.46 -9.03
CA ALA A 68 25.07 12.64 -8.39
C ALA A 68 23.67 12.32 -7.85
N LEU A 69 22.84 11.62 -8.63
CA LEU A 69 21.50 11.23 -8.23
C LEU A 69 21.54 10.15 -7.14
N ALA A 70 22.44 9.17 -7.25
CA ALA A 70 22.62 8.14 -6.22
C ALA A 70 23.04 8.78 -4.88
N ARG A 71 24.00 9.70 -4.88
CA ARG A 71 24.42 10.44 -3.66
C ARG A 71 23.29 11.29 -3.07
N LEU A 72 22.44 11.88 -3.91
CA LEU A 72 21.27 12.63 -3.43
C LEU A 72 20.29 11.69 -2.72
N VAL A 73 19.91 10.60 -3.38
CA VAL A 73 18.91 9.65 -2.88
C VAL A 73 19.38 8.89 -1.63
N ASP A 74 20.68 8.52 -1.60
CA ASP A 74 21.28 7.82 -0.47
C ASP A 74 21.81 8.78 0.61
N GLY A 75 21.63 10.08 0.41
CA GLY A 75 22.08 11.12 1.35
C GLY A 75 21.19 11.26 2.58
N ALA A 76 21.78 11.39 3.76
CA ALA A 76 21.05 11.56 5.02
C ALA A 76 20.10 12.79 5.00
N ALA A 77 20.50 13.87 4.34
CA ALA A 77 19.66 15.06 4.22
C ALA A 77 18.35 14.76 3.47
N PHE A 78 18.41 14.01 2.37
CA PHE A 78 17.25 13.61 1.60
C PHE A 78 16.36 12.66 2.41
N GLU A 79 16.95 11.67 3.07
CA GLU A 79 16.23 10.76 3.95
C GLU A 79 15.47 11.51 5.06
N TRP A 80 16.16 12.42 5.76
CA TRP A 80 15.51 13.22 6.81
C TRP A 80 14.43 14.15 6.29
N THR A 81 14.62 14.72 5.10
CA THR A 81 13.57 15.51 4.44
C THR A 81 12.30 14.70 4.23
N LEU A 82 12.42 13.47 3.70
CA LEU A 82 11.27 12.58 3.51
C LEU A 82 10.61 12.18 4.84
N ARG A 83 11.42 11.87 5.87
CA ARG A 83 10.92 11.58 7.23
C ARG A 83 10.12 12.74 7.82
N VAL A 84 10.64 13.95 7.70
CA VAL A 84 9.96 15.17 8.18
C VAL A 84 8.66 15.40 7.41
N LEU A 85 8.67 15.26 6.08
CA LEU A 85 7.45 15.36 5.28
C LEU A 85 6.41 14.32 5.69
N GLY A 86 6.81 13.07 5.93
CA GLY A 86 5.93 12.02 6.42
C GLY A 86 5.33 12.33 7.80
N LEU A 87 6.14 12.88 8.72
CA LEU A 87 5.66 13.30 10.04
C LEU A 87 4.71 14.49 9.96
N LEU A 88 5.00 15.48 9.10
CA LEU A 88 4.11 16.64 8.89
C LEU A 88 2.77 16.20 8.29
N PHE A 89 2.80 15.31 7.32
CA PHE A 89 1.59 14.73 6.76
C PHE A 89 0.78 13.96 7.82
N PHE A 90 1.45 13.14 8.61
CA PHE A 90 0.81 12.41 9.71
C PHE A 90 0.22 13.35 10.77
N ALA A 91 0.94 14.39 11.14
CA ALA A 91 0.47 15.41 12.09
C ALA A 91 -0.77 16.14 11.55
N TYR A 92 -0.77 16.50 10.26
CA TYR A 92 -1.91 17.13 9.60
C TYR A 92 -3.15 16.23 9.60
N VAL A 93 -2.99 14.97 9.20
CA VAL A 93 -4.09 13.98 9.18
C VAL A 93 -4.61 13.74 10.59
N SER A 94 -3.72 13.59 11.58
CA SER A 94 -4.09 13.42 12.98
C SER A 94 -4.84 14.63 13.52
N TRP A 95 -4.39 15.84 13.20
CA TRP A 95 -5.09 17.08 13.57
C TRP A 95 -6.49 17.13 12.95
N ALA A 96 -6.62 16.81 11.66
CA ALA A 96 -7.92 16.80 10.97
C ALA A 96 -8.86 15.73 11.54
N LEU A 97 -8.34 14.57 11.94
CA LEU A 97 -9.13 13.53 12.62
C LEU A 97 -9.61 13.93 14.00
N ILE A 98 -8.78 14.64 14.79
CA ILE A 98 -9.09 14.95 16.19
C ILE A 98 -9.93 16.22 16.32
N ARG A 99 -9.63 17.25 15.52
CA ARG A 99 -10.21 18.58 15.63
C ARG A 99 -11.19 18.91 14.49
N GLY A 100 -11.11 18.21 13.38
CA GLY A 100 -11.98 18.44 12.23
C GLY A 100 -13.42 18.01 12.48
N PRO A 101 -14.38 18.60 11.77
CA PRO A 101 -15.79 18.18 11.85
C PRO A 101 -15.98 16.78 11.28
N ASP A 102 -16.92 16.03 11.84
CA ASP A 102 -17.27 14.69 11.34
C ASP A 102 -18.18 14.80 10.10
N LEU A 103 -17.57 15.19 9.01
CA LEU A 103 -18.21 15.37 7.71
C LEU A 103 -17.46 14.57 6.65
N VAL A 104 -18.18 14.12 5.62
CA VAL A 104 -17.62 13.31 4.52
C VAL A 104 -16.50 14.04 3.77
N ASN A 105 -16.49 15.36 3.77
CA ASN A 105 -15.43 16.18 3.16
C ASN A 105 -14.25 16.47 4.09
N ASN A 106 -14.16 15.81 5.24
CA ASN A 106 -13.00 15.95 6.12
C ASN A 106 -11.75 15.47 5.38
N PRO A 107 -10.67 16.28 5.34
CA PRO A 107 -9.45 15.94 4.58
C PRO A 107 -8.77 14.66 5.06
N ALA A 108 -8.99 14.23 6.31
CA ALA A 108 -8.44 12.98 6.81
C ALA A 108 -9.03 11.75 6.09
N LEU A 109 -10.30 11.77 5.70
CA LEU A 109 -10.91 10.69 4.94
C LEU A 109 -10.30 10.58 3.53
N GLY A 110 -10.14 11.72 2.85
CA GLY A 110 -9.45 11.78 1.56
C GLY A 110 -7.98 11.33 1.64
N ALA A 111 -7.27 11.73 2.71
CA ALA A 111 -5.90 11.28 2.95
C ALA A 111 -5.83 9.77 3.18
N PHE A 112 -6.71 9.21 3.99
CA PHE A 112 -6.72 7.81 4.37
C PHE A 112 -7.14 6.88 3.21
N TYR A 113 -8.28 7.14 2.59
CA TYR A 113 -8.81 6.25 1.55
C TYR A 113 -8.28 6.53 0.14
N VAL A 114 -7.95 7.79 -0.18
CA VAL A 114 -7.52 8.13 -1.53
C VAL A 114 -6.00 8.27 -1.59
N LEU A 115 -5.41 9.14 -0.77
CA LEU A 115 -4.00 9.44 -0.93
C LEU A 115 -3.10 8.28 -0.46
N VAL A 116 -3.41 7.66 0.69
CA VAL A 116 -2.64 6.51 1.19
C VAL A 116 -2.94 5.24 0.39
N TRP A 117 -4.18 4.98 0.00
CA TRP A 117 -4.51 3.74 -0.70
C TRP A 117 -4.26 3.83 -2.20
N VAL A 118 -4.92 4.76 -2.88
CA VAL A 118 -4.81 4.91 -4.35
C VAL A 118 -3.52 5.60 -4.75
N GLY A 119 -3.14 6.68 -4.05
CA GLY A 119 -1.93 7.46 -4.35
C GLY A 119 -0.63 6.70 -4.13
N LEU A 120 -0.64 5.68 -3.27
CA LEU A 120 0.51 4.80 -3.04
C LEU A 120 0.90 4.02 -4.31
N VAL A 121 -0.06 3.67 -5.16
CA VAL A 121 0.19 2.93 -6.41
C VAL A 121 1.11 3.72 -7.35
N PRO A 122 0.70 4.90 -7.89
CA PRO A 122 1.57 5.67 -8.78
C PRO A 122 2.86 6.13 -8.08
N ALA A 123 2.82 6.46 -6.79
CA ALA A 123 4.01 6.84 -6.05
C ALA A 123 5.04 5.70 -5.99
N SER A 124 4.61 4.48 -5.70
CA SER A 124 5.51 3.31 -5.66
C SER A 124 6.04 2.91 -7.03
N LEU A 125 5.23 3.03 -8.08
CA LEU A 125 5.66 2.76 -9.46
C LEU A 125 6.70 3.78 -9.95
N LEU A 126 6.55 5.06 -9.59
CA LEU A 126 7.43 6.13 -10.05
C LEU A 126 8.71 6.25 -9.20
N PHE A 127 8.59 6.14 -7.88
CA PHE A 127 9.67 6.44 -6.93
C PHE A 127 10.19 5.21 -6.17
N GLY A 128 9.61 4.03 -6.40
CA GLY A 128 10.03 2.82 -5.69
C GLY A 128 9.43 2.73 -4.29
N ARG A 129 10.22 2.32 -3.28
CA ARG A 129 9.76 2.04 -1.90
C ARG A 129 9.42 3.32 -1.11
N VAL A 130 8.43 4.05 -1.57
CA VAL A 130 8.01 5.36 -1.06
C VAL A 130 7.55 5.30 0.39
N VAL A 131 6.75 4.29 0.76
CA VAL A 131 6.22 4.18 2.13
C VAL A 131 7.35 4.03 3.13
N ARG A 132 8.37 3.21 2.84
CA ARG A 132 9.54 3.07 3.72
C ARG A 132 10.20 4.42 4.03
N ALA A 133 10.32 5.29 3.02
CA ALA A 133 10.96 6.59 3.15
C ALA A 133 10.12 7.61 3.91
N LEU A 134 8.79 7.61 3.67
CA LEU A 134 7.84 8.56 4.24
C LEU A 134 7.18 8.06 5.54
N SER A 135 7.38 6.80 5.94
CA SER A 135 6.67 6.15 7.04
C SER A 135 6.79 6.93 8.36
N PRO A 136 5.68 7.48 8.88
CA PRO A 136 5.70 8.15 10.18
C PRO A 136 5.95 7.16 11.32
N VAL A 137 5.45 5.92 11.22
CA VAL A 137 5.61 4.90 12.26
C VAL A 137 7.06 4.44 12.36
N ARG A 138 7.79 4.30 11.24
CA ARG A 138 9.23 4.04 11.26
C ARG A 138 10.02 5.20 11.89
N THR A 139 9.63 6.43 11.55
CA THR A 139 10.30 7.61 12.11
C THR A 139 10.04 7.74 13.60
N LEU A 140 8.82 7.50 14.07
CA LEU A 140 8.49 7.48 15.47
C LEU A 140 9.24 6.36 16.22
N ASN A 141 9.31 5.14 15.65
CA ASN A 141 10.09 4.04 16.22
C ASN A 141 11.58 4.39 16.32
N LEU A 142 12.16 5.00 15.30
CA LEU A 142 13.54 5.49 15.32
C LEU A 142 13.77 6.52 16.45
N LEU A 143 12.86 7.47 16.62
CA LEU A 143 12.97 8.47 17.66
C LEU A 143 12.84 7.84 19.07
N LEU A 144 11.89 6.93 19.25
CA LEU A 144 11.72 6.19 20.51
C LEU A 144 12.96 5.34 20.83
N ALA A 145 13.48 4.60 19.86
CA ALA A 145 14.69 3.81 20.04
C ALA A 145 15.90 4.68 20.44
N ARG A 146 16.06 5.87 19.83
CA ARG A 146 17.12 6.82 20.23
C ARG A 146 16.98 7.33 21.67
N ILE A 147 15.74 7.59 22.11
CA ILE A 147 15.46 8.05 23.49
C ILE A 147 15.75 6.94 24.50
N THR A 148 15.42 5.70 24.14
CA THR A 148 15.62 4.52 25.02
C THR A 148 17.00 3.89 24.92
N GLY A 149 17.85 4.34 24.00
CA GLY A 149 19.19 3.78 23.76
C GLY A 149 19.19 2.44 23.02
N GLY A 150 18.06 2.06 22.41
CA GLY A 150 17.91 0.85 21.60
C GLY A 150 18.35 1.03 20.14
N ASP A 151 18.51 -0.09 19.42
CA ASP A 151 18.74 -0.11 17.98
C ASP A 151 17.39 -0.30 17.24
N PRO A 152 16.90 0.70 16.49
CA PRO A 152 15.64 0.60 15.78
C PRO A 152 15.63 -0.48 14.69
N ALA A 153 16.80 -0.91 14.21
CA ALA A 153 16.90 -1.92 13.16
C ALA A 153 16.73 -3.35 13.69
N VAL A 154 17.14 -3.60 14.94
CA VAL A 154 17.21 -4.96 15.49
C VAL A 154 15.98 -5.28 16.37
N GLY A 155 15.50 -4.31 17.16
CA GLY A 155 14.45 -4.54 18.14
C GLY A 155 14.89 -5.42 19.32
N LEU A 156 13.92 -5.88 20.13
CA LEU A 156 14.16 -6.70 21.33
C LEU A 156 14.24 -8.20 21.03
N GLY A 157 13.80 -8.65 19.86
CA GLY A 157 13.73 -10.07 19.50
C GLY A 157 13.77 -10.29 18.00
N THR A 158 13.79 -11.56 17.61
CA THR A 158 13.84 -11.97 16.19
C THR A 158 12.43 -12.19 15.64
N TYR A 159 12.12 -11.61 14.51
CA TYR A 159 10.84 -11.83 13.83
C TYR A 159 10.66 -13.31 13.41
N PRO A 160 9.56 -13.96 13.80
CA PRO A 160 9.36 -15.37 13.50
C PRO A 160 9.17 -15.58 11.98
N ALA A 161 10.10 -16.29 11.33
CA ALA A 161 10.09 -16.51 9.87
C ALA A 161 8.78 -17.12 9.35
N ARG A 162 8.10 -17.94 10.16
CA ARG A 162 6.80 -18.57 9.84
C ARG A 162 5.66 -17.55 9.66
N LEU A 163 5.77 -16.38 10.26
CA LEU A 163 4.77 -15.33 10.11
C LEU A 163 4.83 -14.68 8.71
N GLY A 164 6.03 -14.58 8.11
CA GLY A 164 6.19 -13.98 6.77
C GLY A 164 5.40 -12.69 6.62
N TYR A 165 4.48 -12.64 5.65
CA TYR A 165 3.60 -11.49 5.40
C TYR A 165 2.19 -11.62 6.02
N TRP A 166 1.90 -12.65 6.82
CA TRP A 166 0.56 -12.84 7.38
C TRP A 166 0.04 -11.65 8.19
N PRO A 167 0.84 -10.96 9.02
CA PRO A 167 0.34 -9.77 9.70
C PRO A 167 -0.06 -8.66 8.72
N ALA A 168 0.69 -8.46 7.64
CA ALA A 168 0.33 -7.50 6.59
C ALA A 168 -0.95 -7.92 5.84
N VAL A 169 -1.17 -9.22 5.59
CA VAL A 169 -2.43 -9.73 5.02
C VAL A 169 -3.62 -9.32 5.89
N LEU A 170 -3.52 -9.53 7.21
CA LEU A 170 -4.57 -9.16 8.15
C LEU A 170 -4.79 -7.64 8.20
N GLY A 171 -3.71 -6.86 8.17
CA GLY A 171 -3.78 -5.40 8.14
C GLY A 171 -4.43 -4.86 6.86
N LEU A 172 -4.06 -5.41 5.68
CA LEU A 172 -4.69 -5.08 4.40
C LEU A 172 -6.17 -5.47 4.38
N PHE A 173 -6.49 -6.68 4.84
CA PHE A 173 -7.87 -7.13 4.93
C PHE A 173 -8.69 -6.22 5.86
N ALA A 174 -8.16 -5.85 7.02
CA ALA A 174 -8.82 -4.95 7.94
C ALA A 174 -9.04 -3.56 7.33
N PHE A 175 -8.08 -3.06 6.52
CA PHE A 175 -8.22 -1.80 5.81
C PHE A 175 -9.33 -1.87 4.75
N VAL A 176 -9.30 -2.91 3.90
CA VAL A 176 -10.30 -3.12 2.86
C VAL A 176 -11.71 -3.33 3.48
N TRP A 177 -11.79 -4.07 4.58
CA TRP A 177 -13.04 -4.23 5.31
C TRP A 177 -13.56 -2.90 5.86
N GLN A 178 -12.66 -2.07 6.42
CA GLN A 178 -13.00 -0.75 6.92
C GLN A 178 -13.56 0.15 5.80
N GLU A 179 -12.99 0.08 4.61
CA GLU A 179 -13.39 0.91 3.47
C GLU A 179 -14.69 0.42 2.82
N LEU A 180 -14.76 -0.88 2.48
CA LEU A 180 -15.80 -1.43 1.60
C LEU A 180 -16.99 -2.05 2.34
N VAL A 181 -16.78 -2.53 3.57
CA VAL A 181 -17.78 -3.33 4.30
C VAL A 181 -18.33 -2.59 5.51
N ASN A 182 -17.51 -1.80 6.20
CA ASN A 182 -17.96 -1.11 7.41
C ASN A 182 -18.96 0.01 7.06
N PRO A 183 -20.22 -0.07 7.56
CA PRO A 183 -21.23 0.98 7.32
C PRO A 183 -20.83 2.36 7.86
N GLN A 184 -19.87 2.37 8.80
CA GLN A 184 -19.36 3.59 9.43
C GLN A 184 -18.00 4.02 8.85
N SER A 185 -17.64 3.58 7.65
CA SER A 185 -16.35 3.92 7.02
C SER A 185 -16.11 5.42 6.87
N ALA A 186 -17.16 6.21 6.66
CA ALA A 186 -17.08 7.67 6.53
C ALA A 186 -17.09 8.43 7.88
N TYR A 187 -17.27 7.74 9.02
CA TYR A 187 -17.25 8.39 10.34
C TYR A 187 -15.81 8.47 10.89
N LEU A 188 -15.42 9.65 11.35
CA LEU A 188 -14.07 9.88 11.89
C LEU A 188 -13.75 8.99 13.10
N GLY A 189 -14.74 8.62 13.90
CA GLY A 189 -14.58 7.71 15.03
C GLY A 189 -14.04 6.35 14.62
N SER A 190 -14.58 5.78 13.54
CA SER A 190 -14.16 4.50 12.99
C SER A 190 -12.72 4.56 12.46
N VAL A 191 -12.40 5.61 11.70
CA VAL A 191 -11.04 5.83 11.16
C VAL A 191 -10.02 6.10 12.27
N ARG A 192 -10.41 6.87 13.31
CA ARG A 192 -9.55 7.09 14.50
C ARG A 192 -9.21 5.78 15.19
N LEU A 193 -10.18 4.91 15.41
CA LEU A 193 -9.97 3.62 16.04
C LEU A 193 -9.02 2.75 15.21
N TRP A 194 -9.27 2.67 13.89
CA TRP A 194 -8.43 1.91 12.99
C TRP A 194 -6.98 2.39 13.01
N LEU A 195 -6.76 3.70 12.88
CA LEU A 195 -5.43 4.31 12.89
C LEU A 195 -4.74 4.17 14.25
N ALA A 196 -5.48 4.29 15.36
CA ALA A 196 -4.92 4.09 16.70
C ALA A 196 -4.42 2.65 16.91
N VAL A 197 -5.21 1.66 16.47
CA VAL A 197 -4.83 0.24 16.54
C VAL A 197 -3.63 -0.02 15.63
N TYR A 198 -3.66 0.48 14.38
CA TYR A 198 -2.54 0.37 13.45
C TYR A 198 -1.26 0.95 14.04
N LEU A 199 -1.31 2.19 14.56
CA LEU A 199 -0.16 2.87 15.15
C LEU A 199 0.41 2.08 16.33
N ALA A 200 -0.46 1.62 17.23
CA ALA A 200 -0.06 0.82 18.40
C ALA A 200 0.64 -0.48 17.97
N LEU A 201 0.04 -1.23 17.02
CA LEU A 201 0.63 -2.48 16.52
C LEU A 201 1.96 -2.25 15.82
N MET A 202 2.07 -1.17 15.02
CA MET A 202 3.31 -0.86 14.31
C MET A 202 4.43 -0.45 15.27
N LEU A 203 4.14 0.36 16.29
CA LEU A 203 5.15 0.79 17.27
C LEU A 203 5.56 -0.35 18.20
N ILE A 204 4.61 -1.14 18.70
CA ILE A 204 4.91 -2.31 19.56
C ILE A 204 5.73 -3.33 18.77
N GLY A 205 5.29 -3.69 17.57
CA GLY A 205 6.01 -4.65 16.75
C GLY A 205 7.37 -4.14 16.28
N GLY A 206 7.50 -2.84 15.97
CA GLY A 206 8.78 -2.19 15.67
C GLY A 206 9.75 -2.22 16.84
N ALA A 207 9.28 -1.98 18.07
CA ALA A 207 10.10 -2.13 19.27
C ALA A 207 10.54 -3.58 19.51
N LEU A 208 9.67 -4.55 19.21
CA LEU A 208 9.94 -5.98 19.41
C LEU A 208 10.88 -6.55 18.34
N PHE A 209 10.67 -6.22 17.07
CA PHE A 209 11.29 -6.90 15.94
C PHE A 209 12.06 -5.98 14.99
N GLY A 210 12.17 -4.71 15.29
CA GLY A 210 12.93 -3.73 14.51
C GLY A 210 12.38 -3.52 13.09
N ASP A 211 13.31 -3.28 12.16
CA ASP A 211 13.01 -2.99 10.75
C ASP A 211 12.27 -4.14 10.05
N GLU A 212 12.52 -5.37 10.45
CA GLU A 212 11.91 -6.55 9.84
C GLU A 212 10.39 -6.60 10.04
N TRP A 213 9.91 -6.07 11.17
CA TRP A 213 8.47 -5.91 11.41
C TRP A 213 7.81 -5.04 10.36
N PHE A 214 8.36 -3.86 10.11
CA PHE A 214 7.77 -2.96 9.11
C PHE A 214 7.83 -3.53 7.70
N GLU A 215 8.93 -4.19 7.34
CA GLU A 215 9.11 -4.78 6.01
C GLU A 215 8.14 -5.94 5.72
N ARG A 216 7.65 -6.63 6.77
CA ARG A 216 6.83 -7.85 6.61
C ARG A 216 5.42 -7.74 7.19
N ALA A 217 5.20 -6.87 8.17
CA ALA A 217 3.94 -6.77 8.90
C ALA A 217 3.17 -5.48 8.64
N ASP A 218 3.84 -4.38 8.23
CA ASP A 218 3.14 -3.15 7.87
C ASP A 218 2.41 -3.33 6.52
N PRO A 219 1.06 -3.28 6.52
CA PRO A 219 0.26 -3.50 5.31
C PRO A 219 0.61 -2.52 4.18
N PHE A 220 0.83 -1.26 4.49
CA PHE A 220 1.13 -0.24 3.48
C PHE A 220 2.57 -0.32 2.97
N GLU A 221 3.54 -0.66 3.84
CA GLU A 221 4.91 -0.86 3.41
C GLU A 221 5.04 -2.12 2.55
N VAL A 222 4.41 -3.23 2.93
CA VAL A 222 4.40 -4.47 2.13
C VAL A 222 3.76 -4.20 0.76
N TYR A 223 2.62 -3.51 0.72
CA TYR A 223 1.96 -3.13 -0.52
C TYR A 223 2.86 -2.27 -1.41
N SER A 224 3.42 -1.18 -0.85
CA SER A 224 4.37 -0.31 -1.56
C SER A 224 5.60 -1.06 -2.06
N ASN A 225 6.17 -1.94 -1.24
CA ASN A 225 7.36 -2.71 -1.60
C ASN A 225 7.09 -3.69 -2.75
N LEU A 226 5.91 -4.31 -2.81
CA LEU A 226 5.53 -5.18 -3.93
C LEU A 226 5.29 -4.37 -5.21
N LEU A 227 4.59 -3.23 -5.14
CA LEU A 227 4.43 -2.32 -6.27
C LEU A 227 5.76 -1.75 -6.77
N ALA A 228 6.66 -1.43 -5.85
CA ALA A 228 8.00 -0.93 -6.19
C ALA A 228 8.83 -1.92 -7.02
N LYS A 229 8.51 -3.23 -6.98
CA LYS A 229 9.10 -4.23 -7.89
C LYS A 229 8.71 -4.01 -9.35
N LEU A 230 7.62 -3.30 -9.60
CA LEU A 230 7.20 -2.90 -10.95
C LEU A 230 7.79 -1.54 -11.37
N SER A 231 8.57 -0.88 -10.51
CA SER A 231 9.29 0.35 -10.85
C SER A 231 10.57 0.06 -11.64
N VAL A 232 11.13 1.11 -12.24
CA VAL A 232 12.44 1.02 -12.92
C VAL A 232 13.63 1.06 -11.95
N TRP A 233 13.37 1.39 -10.69
CA TRP A 233 14.39 1.50 -9.66
C TRP A 233 14.71 0.14 -9.06
N GLY A 234 15.99 -0.22 -9.01
CA GLY A 234 16.50 -1.43 -8.37
C GLY A 234 17.73 -1.15 -7.54
N ARG A 235 18.16 -2.16 -6.78
CA ARG A 235 19.46 -2.14 -6.11
C ARG A 235 20.24 -3.39 -6.51
N ASP A 236 21.54 -3.21 -6.74
CA ASP A 236 22.53 -4.26 -6.92
C ASP A 236 23.53 -4.13 -5.77
N GLY A 237 23.33 -4.93 -4.74
CA GLY A 237 23.91 -4.64 -3.42
C GLY A 237 23.43 -3.27 -2.93
N ASP A 238 24.37 -2.39 -2.56
CA ASP A 238 24.09 -1.03 -2.10
C ASP A 238 23.94 -0.01 -3.24
N ARG A 239 24.20 -0.40 -4.49
CA ARG A 239 24.18 0.51 -5.64
C ARG A 239 22.78 0.66 -6.19
N LEU A 240 22.32 1.92 -6.34
CA LEU A 240 21.08 2.24 -7.04
C LEU A 240 21.27 2.02 -8.55
N VAL A 241 20.34 1.29 -9.16
CA VAL A 241 20.40 0.92 -10.59
C VAL A 241 19.05 1.12 -11.28
N PHE A 242 19.10 1.38 -12.58
CA PHE A 242 17.94 1.23 -13.44
C PHE A 242 17.82 -0.22 -13.89
N ARG A 243 16.65 -0.82 -13.71
CA ARG A 243 16.39 -2.21 -14.03
C ARG A 243 15.02 -2.36 -14.69
N SER A 244 14.86 -3.37 -15.56
CA SER A 244 13.54 -3.72 -16.08
C SER A 244 12.59 -4.07 -14.93
N PRO A 245 11.35 -3.55 -14.91
CA PRO A 245 10.34 -3.91 -13.92
C PRO A 245 10.15 -5.43 -13.78
N LEU A 246 10.12 -6.15 -14.92
CA LEU A 246 9.98 -7.61 -14.91
C LEU A 246 11.18 -8.32 -14.28
N ALA A 247 12.40 -7.76 -14.43
CA ALA A 247 13.58 -8.28 -13.76
C ALA A 247 13.59 -7.97 -12.25
N ASN A 248 13.02 -6.83 -11.85
CA ASN A 248 12.81 -6.52 -10.42
C ASN A 248 11.82 -7.50 -9.76
N LEU A 249 10.79 -7.96 -10.46
CA LEU A 249 9.87 -8.98 -9.94
C LEU A 249 10.58 -10.29 -9.57
N ALA A 250 11.66 -10.67 -10.27
CA ALA A 250 12.46 -11.84 -9.91
C ALA A 250 13.15 -11.71 -8.53
N THR A 251 13.19 -10.51 -7.93
CA THR A 251 13.71 -10.28 -6.58
C THR A 251 12.66 -10.40 -5.46
N VAL A 252 11.41 -10.76 -5.77
CA VAL A 252 10.38 -10.96 -4.75
C VAL A 252 10.69 -12.23 -3.97
N ALA A 253 10.86 -12.09 -2.66
CA ALA A 253 11.04 -13.24 -1.78
C ALA A 253 9.72 -14.00 -1.62
N SER A 254 9.76 -15.31 -1.86
CA SER A 254 8.61 -16.19 -1.63
C SER A 254 8.50 -16.51 -0.13
N LEU A 255 7.85 -15.62 0.62
CA LEU A 255 7.60 -15.77 2.05
C LEU A 255 6.15 -16.24 2.31
N PRO A 256 5.89 -16.90 3.46
CA PRO A 256 4.54 -17.22 3.88
C PRO A 256 3.64 -15.98 3.85
N GLY A 257 2.41 -16.11 3.36
CA GLY A 257 1.46 -14.99 3.25
C GLY A 257 1.58 -14.14 1.98
N LEU A 258 2.60 -14.30 1.12
CA LEU A 258 2.71 -13.51 -0.13
C LEU A 258 1.47 -13.66 -1.02
N VAL A 259 1.00 -14.89 -1.21
CA VAL A 259 -0.23 -15.16 -1.98
C VAL A 259 -1.44 -14.50 -1.32
N GLY A 260 -1.50 -14.49 0.02
CA GLY A 260 -2.57 -13.83 0.76
C GLY A 260 -2.59 -12.32 0.53
N VAL A 261 -1.41 -11.65 0.53
CA VAL A 261 -1.32 -10.21 0.19
C VAL A 261 -1.89 -9.96 -1.20
N VAL A 262 -1.43 -10.71 -2.19
CA VAL A 262 -1.87 -10.55 -3.59
C VAL A 262 -3.38 -10.83 -3.72
N ALA A 263 -3.89 -11.87 -3.04
CA ALA A 263 -5.31 -12.22 -3.05
C ALA A 263 -6.20 -11.10 -2.45
N VAL A 264 -5.79 -10.48 -1.34
CA VAL A 264 -6.52 -9.35 -0.75
C VAL A 264 -6.50 -8.15 -1.69
N LEU A 265 -5.35 -7.82 -2.28
CA LEU A 265 -5.24 -6.68 -3.20
C LEU A 265 -6.12 -6.84 -4.45
N PHE A 266 -6.13 -8.02 -5.07
CA PHE A 266 -7.00 -8.28 -6.22
C PHE A 266 -8.48 -8.43 -5.82
N GLY A 267 -8.77 -9.11 -4.71
CA GLY A 267 -10.14 -9.29 -4.22
C GLY A 267 -10.80 -7.98 -3.79
N SER A 268 -10.04 -6.96 -3.43
CA SER A 268 -10.58 -5.64 -3.09
C SER A 268 -11.00 -4.81 -4.31
N THR A 269 -10.61 -5.22 -5.52
CA THR A 269 -10.91 -4.51 -6.77
C THR A 269 -11.96 -5.22 -7.63
N ALA A 270 -12.40 -6.41 -7.21
CA ALA A 270 -13.44 -7.20 -7.88
C ALA A 270 -14.82 -6.88 -7.34
#